data_c71c6454556dffa719099f65558ece3a
#
_entry.id   c71c6454556dffa719099f65558ece3a
#
_cell.length_a   1.000
_cell.length_b   1.000
_cell.length_c   1.000
_cell.angle_alpha   90.00
_cell.angle_beta   90.00
_cell.angle_gamma   90.00
#
_symmetry.space_group_name_H-M   'P 1'
#
loop_
_entity.id
_entity.type
_entity.pdbx_description
1 polymer ?
#
loop_
_entity_poly.entity_id
_entity_poly.type
_entity_poly.pdbx_seq_one_letter_code
_entity_poly.pdbx_strand_id
1 'polypeptide(L)'
;MAQLNLKRAAKLDIRAVALASLPFMGMISFWQVYDGIVPKMLTNTFGLSNSLTGAIMAVDNVFGLFLLPVFGVLSDRCASKLGRRTPFILGGSAVAALAVPLIAIANNMGSLPLLICSIILTLLAICAYRTMTVAVVADITPRPLRTKANSIQKVVGYAGTGLMLVAISVMVPKVERPDYLPLFILQGVFILAAAVVYGLFVREPGLVQKMREKSLEMGIDEDEIDKDDSPEAGGKEKVTDRSL
;
A
#
# COMPACT_ATOMS: atom_id res chain seq x y z
N MET A 1 26.73 -29.35 -8.73
CA MET A 1 26.39 -28.76 -7.42
C MET A 1 26.13 -27.27 -7.55
N ALA A 2 27.05 -26.44 -8.10
CA ALA A 2 26.85 -24.99 -8.24
C ALA A 2 25.62 -24.59 -9.07
N GLN A 3 25.36 -25.23 -10.23
CA GLN A 3 24.16 -24.93 -11.04
C GLN A 3 22.82 -25.31 -10.35
N LEU A 4 22.84 -26.33 -9.47
CA LEU A 4 21.66 -26.71 -8.69
C LEU A 4 21.38 -25.70 -7.59
N ASN A 5 22.41 -25.12 -6.99
CA ASN A 5 22.29 -24.06 -5.98
C ASN A 5 21.80 -22.74 -6.60
N LEU A 6 22.31 -22.35 -7.76
CA LEU A 6 21.83 -21.20 -8.53
C LEU A 6 20.34 -21.31 -8.91
N LYS A 7 19.88 -22.52 -9.34
CA LYS A 7 18.45 -22.75 -9.62
C LYS A 7 17.57 -22.76 -8.36
N ARG A 8 18.10 -23.10 -7.19
CA ARG A 8 17.39 -23.02 -5.91
C ARG A 8 17.35 -21.59 -5.39
N ALA A 9 18.44 -20.86 -5.47
CA ALA A 9 18.50 -19.44 -5.13
C ALA A 9 17.55 -18.58 -5.99
N ALA A 10 17.40 -18.94 -7.28
CA ALA A 10 16.49 -18.28 -8.22
C ALA A 10 14.99 -18.58 -7.98
N LYS A 11 14.60 -19.40 -6.99
CA LYS A 11 13.19 -19.65 -6.67
C LYS A 11 12.64 -18.58 -5.72
N LEU A 12 11.60 -17.87 -6.18
CA LEU A 12 10.85 -16.94 -5.36
C LEU A 12 10.06 -17.68 -4.27
N ASP A 13 10.08 -17.17 -3.04
CA ASP A 13 9.21 -17.64 -1.97
C ASP A 13 7.82 -17.00 -2.13
N ILE A 14 6.97 -17.67 -2.92
CA ILE A 14 5.62 -17.19 -3.25
C ILE A 14 4.78 -16.97 -2.00
N ARG A 15 4.93 -17.83 -0.96
CA ARG A 15 4.17 -17.72 0.28
C ARG A 15 4.54 -16.46 1.06
N ALA A 16 5.84 -16.19 1.20
CA ALA A 16 6.31 -14.99 1.89
C ALA A 16 5.85 -13.72 1.15
N VAL A 17 5.96 -13.71 -0.18
CA VAL A 17 5.50 -12.58 -1.01
C VAL A 17 3.99 -12.40 -0.92
N ALA A 18 3.20 -13.47 -0.99
CA ALA A 18 1.74 -13.39 -0.90
C ALA A 18 1.29 -12.86 0.47
N LEU A 19 1.88 -13.35 1.57
CA LEU A 19 1.59 -12.86 2.91
C LEU A 19 2.01 -11.40 3.10
N ALA A 20 3.18 -11.02 2.59
CA ALA A 20 3.65 -9.63 2.61
C ALA A 20 2.77 -8.68 1.76
N SER A 21 2.01 -9.24 0.82
CA SER A 21 1.10 -8.48 -0.06
C SER A 21 -0.30 -8.24 0.54
N LEU A 22 -0.64 -8.86 1.68
CA LEU A 22 -1.96 -8.71 2.29
C LEU A 22 -2.32 -7.25 2.66
N PRO A 23 -1.44 -6.44 3.26
CA PRO A 23 -1.75 -5.03 3.51
C PRO A 23 -1.99 -4.24 2.23
N PHE A 24 -1.28 -4.57 1.14
CA PHE A 24 -1.52 -4.00 -0.17
C PHE A 24 -2.91 -4.38 -0.70
N MET A 25 -3.36 -5.61 -0.48
CA MET A 25 -4.71 -6.05 -0.82
C MET A 25 -5.77 -5.22 -0.09
N GLY A 26 -5.63 -5.00 1.22
CA GLY A 26 -6.52 -4.14 2.00
C GLY A 26 -6.56 -2.71 1.50
N MET A 27 -5.42 -2.16 1.09
CA MET A 27 -5.30 -0.81 0.56
C MET A 27 -5.96 -0.67 -0.83
N ILE A 28 -5.66 -1.58 -1.76
CA ILE A 28 -6.22 -1.52 -3.13
C ILE A 28 -7.74 -1.73 -3.11
N SER A 29 -8.23 -2.62 -2.23
CA SER A 29 -9.68 -2.82 -2.06
C SER A 29 -10.39 -1.58 -1.52
N PHE A 30 -9.72 -0.77 -0.67
CA PHE A 30 -10.26 0.50 -0.21
C PHE A 30 -10.52 1.45 -1.38
N TRP A 31 -9.59 1.58 -2.34
CA TRP A 31 -9.80 2.43 -3.51
C TRP A 31 -11.04 2.05 -4.30
N GLN A 32 -11.33 0.74 -4.42
CA GLN A 32 -12.55 0.26 -5.09
C GLN A 32 -13.82 0.77 -4.39
N VAL A 33 -13.86 0.73 -3.06
CA VAL A 33 -15.00 1.24 -2.28
C VAL A 33 -15.05 2.77 -2.33
N TYR A 34 -13.91 3.44 -2.15
CA TYR A 34 -13.79 4.88 -2.14
C TYR A 34 -14.26 5.51 -3.46
N ASP A 35 -13.66 5.09 -4.59
CA ASP A 35 -13.99 5.61 -5.92
C ASP A 35 -15.41 5.25 -6.38
N GLY A 36 -15.92 4.09 -5.94
CA GLY A 36 -17.26 3.63 -6.31
C GLY A 36 -18.40 4.26 -5.51
N ILE A 37 -18.16 4.66 -4.27
CA ILE A 37 -19.23 5.05 -3.32
C ILE A 37 -19.15 6.51 -2.89
N VAL A 38 -17.96 7.04 -2.58
CA VAL A 38 -17.83 8.42 -2.05
C VAL A 38 -18.39 9.47 -3.02
N PRO A 39 -18.16 9.41 -4.34
CA PRO A 39 -18.82 10.34 -5.28
C PRO A 39 -20.35 10.31 -5.19
N LYS A 40 -20.94 9.10 -5.02
CA LYS A 40 -22.39 8.96 -4.87
C LYS A 40 -22.88 9.56 -3.54
N MET A 41 -22.12 9.45 -2.46
CA MET A 41 -22.45 10.14 -1.20
C MET A 41 -22.47 11.65 -1.41
N LEU A 42 -21.43 12.21 -2.04
CA LEU A 42 -21.30 13.64 -2.27
C LEU A 42 -22.43 14.20 -3.17
N THR A 43 -22.81 13.47 -4.22
CA THR A 43 -23.87 13.90 -5.12
C THR A 43 -25.27 13.64 -4.58
N ASN A 44 -25.57 12.42 -4.10
CA ASN A 44 -26.91 12.00 -3.75
C ASN A 44 -27.35 12.45 -2.35
N THR A 45 -26.41 12.46 -1.36
CA THR A 45 -26.72 12.86 0.00
C THR A 45 -26.58 14.37 0.18
N PHE A 46 -25.51 14.96 -0.37
CA PHE A 46 -25.19 16.37 -0.15
C PHE A 46 -25.55 17.27 -1.33
N GLY A 47 -25.99 16.73 -2.47
CA GLY A 47 -26.44 17.52 -3.63
C GLY A 47 -25.31 18.30 -4.30
N LEU A 48 -24.04 17.87 -4.14
CA LEU A 48 -22.91 18.57 -4.75
C LEU A 48 -22.87 18.38 -6.26
N SER A 49 -22.42 19.41 -6.97
CA SER A 49 -22.20 19.32 -8.40
C SER A 49 -21.06 18.33 -8.72
N ASN A 50 -21.09 17.73 -9.91
CA ASN A 50 -20.04 16.81 -10.36
C ASN A 50 -18.65 17.43 -10.35
N SER A 51 -18.55 18.74 -10.65
CA SER A 51 -17.26 19.47 -10.63
C SER A 51 -16.72 19.58 -9.20
N LEU A 52 -17.57 19.89 -8.22
CA LEU A 52 -17.13 20.00 -6.82
C LEU A 52 -16.81 18.62 -6.24
N THR A 53 -17.60 17.61 -6.58
CA THR A 53 -17.32 16.21 -6.22
C THR A 53 -15.95 15.78 -6.77
N GLY A 54 -15.67 16.05 -8.05
CA GLY A 54 -14.37 15.76 -8.66
C GLY A 54 -13.22 16.50 -7.98
N ALA A 55 -13.41 17.76 -7.59
CA ALA A 55 -12.40 18.53 -6.85
C ALA A 55 -12.10 17.94 -5.47
N ILE A 56 -13.12 17.48 -4.73
CA ILE A 56 -12.96 16.80 -3.43
C ILE A 56 -12.24 15.45 -3.63
N MET A 57 -12.62 14.69 -4.65
CA MET A 57 -11.97 13.41 -4.94
C MET A 57 -10.51 13.57 -5.36
N ALA A 58 -10.14 14.69 -6.00
CA ALA A 58 -8.76 14.95 -6.42
C ALA A 58 -7.79 15.26 -5.27
N VAL A 59 -8.29 15.46 -4.04
CA VAL A 59 -7.45 15.72 -2.84
C VAL A 59 -6.51 14.54 -2.56
N ASP A 60 -6.91 13.31 -2.87
CA ASP A 60 -6.07 12.13 -2.74
C ASP A 60 -4.78 12.20 -3.57
N ASN A 61 -4.88 12.76 -4.80
CA ASN A 61 -3.73 12.95 -5.68
C ASN A 61 -2.76 13.98 -5.12
N VAL A 62 -3.27 15.07 -4.50
CA VAL A 62 -2.46 16.08 -3.83
C VAL A 62 -1.72 15.45 -2.64
N PHE A 63 -2.42 14.67 -1.81
CA PHE A 63 -1.79 13.94 -0.70
C PHE A 63 -0.77 12.91 -1.21
N GLY A 64 -1.08 12.20 -2.31
CA GLY A 64 -0.15 11.28 -2.93
C GLY A 64 1.15 11.97 -3.35
N LEU A 65 1.05 13.13 -4.00
CA LEU A 65 2.22 13.85 -4.49
C LEU A 65 3.17 14.29 -3.36
N PHE A 66 2.64 14.82 -2.25
CA PHE A 66 3.44 15.39 -1.17
C PHE A 66 3.75 14.41 -0.04
N LEU A 67 2.80 13.57 0.36
CA LEU A 67 2.94 12.74 1.56
C LEU A 67 3.64 11.41 1.29
N LEU A 68 3.50 10.81 0.09
CA LEU A 68 4.15 9.53 -0.18
C LEU A 68 5.68 9.61 -0.08
N PRO A 69 6.37 10.62 -0.64
CA PRO A 69 7.81 10.78 -0.44
C PRO A 69 8.20 11.00 1.03
N VAL A 70 7.41 11.81 1.76
CA VAL A 70 7.67 12.11 3.17
C VAL A 70 7.61 10.84 4.02
N PHE A 71 6.54 10.06 3.90
CA PHE A 71 6.42 8.79 4.61
C PHE A 71 7.46 7.77 4.16
N GLY A 72 7.86 7.76 2.87
CA GLY A 72 8.96 6.95 2.36
C GLY A 72 10.25 7.21 3.13
N VAL A 73 10.71 8.45 3.16
CA VAL A 73 11.93 8.86 3.88
C VAL A 73 11.81 8.59 5.39
N LEU A 74 10.65 8.85 5.99
CA LEU A 74 10.43 8.61 7.42
C LEU A 74 10.57 7.12 7.77
N SER A 75 10.03 6.24 6.92
CA SER A 75 10.16 4.80 7.08
C SER A 75 11.61 4.31 6.92
N ASP A 76 12.35 4.87 5.96
CA ASP A 76 13.75 4.48 5.72
C ASP A 76 14.64 4.77 6.93
N ARG A 77 14.31 5.80 7.70
CA ARG A 77 14.99 6.17 8.94
C ARG A 77 14.55 5.39 10.18
N CYS A 78 13.49 4.59 10.06
CA CYS A 78 12.94 3.86 11.20
C CYS A 78 13.80 2.64 11.53
N ALA A 79 14.35 2.60 12.75
CA ALA A 79 15.10 1.47 13.30
C ALA A 79 14.25 0.70 14.32
N SER A 80 13.27 -0.07 13.83
CA SER A 80 12.37 -0.87 14.68
C SER A 80 12.79 -2.34 14.71
N LYS A 81 12.59 -3.00 15.88
CA LYS A 81 12.77 -4.46 16.03
C LYS A 81 11.83 -5.28 15.14
N LEU A 82 10.71 -4.70 14.71
CA LEU A 82 9.74 -5.34 13.81
C LEU A 82 10.14 -5.20 12.32
N GLY A 83 11.14 -4.38 12.02
CA GLY A 83 11.54 -4.00 10.66
C GLY A 83 11.31 -2.51 10.39
N ARG A 84 11.75 -2.03 9.23
CA ARG A 84 11.62 -0.60 8.86
C ARG A 84 10.20 -0.25 8.42
N ARG A 85 9.53 -1.15 7.70
CA ARG A 85 8.22 -0.93 7.07
C ARG A 85 7.06 -1.35 7.95
N THR A 86 7.22 -2.44 8.72
CA THR A 86 6.17 -3.07 9.52
C THR A 86 5.44 -2.12 10.48
N PRO A 87 6.10 -1.22 11.25
CA PRO A 87 5.40 -0.32 12.16
C PRO A 87 4.42 0.63 11.44
N PHE A 88 4.83 1.15 10.28
CA PHE A 88 3.97 2.02 9.47
C PHE A 88 2.80 1.27 8.85
N ILE A 89 3.04 0.03 8.38
CA ILE A 89 1.98 -0.83 7.84
C ILE A 89 0.94 -1.11 8.91
N LEU A 90 1.35 -1.56 10.09
CA LEU A 90 0.43 -1.90 11.18
C LEU A 90 -0.28 -0.67 11.75
N GLY A 91 0.47 0.40 12.03
CA GLY A 91 -0.09 1.64 12.56
C GLY A 91 -1.03 2.33 11.57
N GLY A 92 -0.58 2.50 10.33
CA GLY A 92 -1.38 3.13 9.28
C GLY A 92 -2.65 2.34 8.96
N SER A 93 -2.54 0.99 8.87
CA SER A 93 -3.70 0.12 8.64
C SER A 93 -4.69 0.16 9.81
N ALA A 94 -4.22 0.21 11.06
CA ALA A 94 -5.10 0.31 12.23
C ALA A 94 -5.88 1.63 12.24
N VAL A 95 -5.21 2.75 11.99
CA VAL A 95 -5.87 4.07 11.89
C VAL A 95 -6.84 4.09 10.71
N ALA A 96 -6.45 3.57 9.54
CA ALA A 96 -7.32 3.50 8.38
C ALA A 96 -8.56 2.63 8.64
N ALA A 97 -8.41 1.48 9.29
CA ALA A 97 -9.51 0.58 9.62
C ALA A 97 -10.57 1.24 10.52
N LEU A 98 -10.14 2.12 11.42
CA LEU A 98 -11.04 2.89 12.28
C LEU A 98 -11.62 4.12 11.56
N ALA A 99 -10.85 4.76 10.70
CA ALA A 99 -11.26 5.98 9.99
C ALA A 99 -12.24 5.68 8.84
N VAL A 100 -12.10 4.56 8.14
CA VAL A 100 -12.96 4.17 7.01
C VAL A 100 -14.45 4.15 7.37
N PRO A 101 -14.93 3.53 8.47
CA PRO A 101 -16.34 3.56 8.85
C PRO A 101 -16.87 4.96 9.18
N LEU A 102 -16.00 5.90 9.63
CA LEU A 102 -16.41 7.27 9.94
C LEU A 102 -16.97 8.01 8.71
N ILE A 103 -16.50 7.66 7.50
CA ILE A 103 -17.01 8.23 6.25
C ILE A 103 -18.50 7.91 6.10
N ALA A 104 -18.91 6.65 6.32
CA ALA A 104 -20.31 6.27 6.23
C ALA A 104 -21.15 6.82 7.38
N ILE A 105 -20.61 6.88 8.60
CA ILE A 105 -21.26 7.52 9.75
C ILE A 105 -21.55 8.99 9.44
N ALA A 106 -20.56 9.73 8.94
CA ALA A 106 -20.71 11.13 8.58
C ALA A 106 -21.76 11.34 7.47
N ASN A 107 -21.81 10.43 6.48
CA ASN A 107 -22.85 10.44 5.46
C ASN A 107 -24.25 10.24 6.06
N ASN A 108 -24.41 9.26 6.96
CA ASN A 108 -25.69 8.98 7.61
C ASN A 108 -26.15 10.13 8.53
N MET A 109 -25.21 10.85 9.15
CA MET A 109 -25.49 12.06 9.93
C MET A 109 -25.83 13.28 9.06
N GLY A 110 -25.65 13.22 7.75
CA GLY A 110 -25.86 14.33 6.82
C GLY A 110 -24.92 15.52 7.06
N SER A 111 -23.75 15.28 7.66
CA SER A 111 -22.78 16.33 8.00
C SER A 111 -21.62 16.36 6.99
N LEU A 112 -21.67 17.29 6.04
CA LEU A 112 -20.61 17.47 5.04
C LEU A 112 -19.24 17.77 5.66
N PRO A 113 -19.10 18.66 6.68
CA PRO A 113 -17.80 18.89 7.30
C PRO A 113 -17.22 17.63 7.94
N LEU A 114 -18.05 16.82 8.62
CA LEU A 114 -17.60 15.57 9.22
C LEU A 114 -17.19 14.55 8.15
N LEU A 115 -17.92 14.49 7.04
CA LEU A 115 -17.55 13.63 5.90
C LEU A 115 -16.18 14.00 5.34
N ILE A 116 -15.94 15.29 5.08
CA ILE A 116 -14.66 15.77 4.56
C ILE A 116 -13.52 15.49 5.55
N CYS A 117 -13.72 15.76 6.84
CA CYS A 117 -12.72 15.43 7.87
C CYS A 117 -12.42 13.92 7.92
N SER A 118 -13.46 13.08 7.82
CA SER A 118 -13.29 11.61 7.80
C SER A 118 -12.54 11.13 6.56
N ILE A 119 -12.81 11.71 5.40
CA ILE A 119 -12.08 11.43 4.15
C ILE A 119 -10.62 11.82 4.33
N ILE A 120 -10.32 13.03 4.78
CA ILE A 120 -8.95 13.51 4.99
C ILE A 120 -8.19 12.60 5.96
N LEU A 121 -8.80 12.26 7.10
CA LEU A 121 -8.19 11.37 8.09
C LEU A 121 -7.88 9.99 7.48
N THR A 122 -8.82 9.43 6.73
CA THR A 122 -8.65 8.13 6.06
C THR A 122 -7.53 8.19 5.02
N LEU A 123 -7.51 9.22 4.17
CA LEU A 123 -6.49 9.40 3.15
C LEU A 123 -5.09 9.57 3.76
N LEU A 124 -4.96 10.33 4.85
CA LEU A 124 -3.70 10.47 5.59
C LEU A 124 -3.21 9.12 6.13
N ALA A 125 -4.12 8.32 6.72
CA ALA A 125 -3.80 6.99 7.23
C ALA A 125 -3.38 6.04 6.09
N ILE A 126 -4.08 6.07 4.95
CA ILE A 126 -3.73 5.28 3.76
C ILE A 126 -2.35 5.70 3.21
N CYS A 127 -2.09 7.01 3.08
CA CYS A 127 -0.79 7.53 2.61
C CYS A 127 0.37 7.07 3.51
N ALA A 128 0.13 6.99 4.84
CA ALA A 128 1.15 6.60 5.81
C ALA A 128 1.70 5.18 5.58
N TYR A 129 0.91 4.24 5.06
CA TYR A 129 1.37 2.88 4.82
C TYR A 129 1.40 2.44 3.35
N ARG A 130 0.83 3.24 2.44
CA ARG A 130 0.77 2.93 1.00
C ARG A 130 2.13 2.60 0.40
N THR A 131 3.11 3.48 0.58
CA THR A 131 4.47 3.29 0.07
C THR A 131 5.13 2.07 0.70
N MET A 132 4.88 1.82 1.99
CA MET A 132 5.47 0.72 2.75
C MET A 132 5.00 -0.64 2.26
N THR A 133 3.71 -0.77 1.89
CA THR A 133 3.16 -2.03 1.38
C THR A 133 3.77 -2.46 0.04
N VAL A 134 4.20 -1.49 -0.77
CA VAL A 134 4.91 -1.77 -2.03
C VAL A 134 6.38 -2.05 -1.74
N ALA A 135 7.01 -1.23 -0.90
CA ALA A 135 8.44 -1.32 -0.59
C ALA A 135 8.79 -2.63 0.13
N VAL A 136 7.96 -3.12 1.07
CA VAL A 136 8.26 -4.35 1.80
C VAL A 136 8.45 -5.56 0.89
N VAL A 137 7.67 -5.68 -0.19
CA VAL A 137 7.80 -6.78 -1.15
C VAL A 137 9.12 -6.68 -1.93
N ALA A 138 9.54 -5.47 -2.28
CA ALA A 138 10.83 -5.22 -2.90
C ALA A 138 12.00 -5.51 -1.95
N ASP A 139 11.87 -5.13 -0.67
CA ASP A 139 12.90 -5.31 0.36
C ASP A 139 13.14 -6.79 0.73
N ILE A 140 12.13 -7.66 0.61
CA ILE A 140 12.24 -9.10 0.88
C ILE A 140 12.55 -9.95 -0.36
N THR A 141 12.74 -9.32 -1.52
CA THR A 141 12.91 -10.03 -2.81
C THR A 141 14.20 -9.60 -3.52
N PRO A 142 15.08 -10.54 -3.91
CA PRO A 142 16.26 -10.24 -4.71
C PRO A 142 15.92 -9.49 -6.00
N ARG A 143 16.75 -8.53 -6.42
CA ARG A 143 16.51 -7.65 -7.60
C ARG A 143 16.01 -8.39 -8.84
N PRO A 144 16.60 -9.51 -9.30
CA PRO A 144 16.14 -10.20 -10.51
C PRO A 144 14.73 -10.79 -10.41
N LEU A 145 14.22 -11.00 -9.19
CA LEU A 145 12.92 -11.60 -8.91
C LEU A 145 11.84 -10.57 -8.57
N ARG A 146 12.17 -9.28 -8.40
CA ARG A 146 11.24 -8.20 -7.99
C ARG A 146 10.06 -8.07 -8.94
N THR A 147 10.27 -8.19 -10.25
CA THR A 147 9.17 -8.13 -11.24
C THR A 147 8.13 -9.23 -11.00
N LYS A 148 8.59 -10.46 -10.72
CA LYS A 148 7.68 -11.58 -10.42
C LYS A 148 6.97 -11.38 -9.07
N ALA A 149 7.66 -10.88 -8.06
CA ALA A 149 7.09 -10.58 -6.75
C ALA A 149 6.02 -9.49 -6.85
N ASN A 150 6.30 -8.40 -7.58
CA ASN A 150 5.34 -7.33 -7.84
C ASN A 150 4.10 -7.82 -8.62
N SER A 151 4.27 -8.79 -9.54
CA SER A 151 3.14 -9.41 -10.24
C SER A 151 2.24 -10.19 -9.27
N ILE A 152 2.83 -10.98 -8.35
CA ILE A 152 2.08 -11.68 -7.30
C ILE A 152 1.37 -10.68 -6.40
N GLN A 153 2.06 -9.62 -5.97
CA GLN A 153 1.46 -8.56 -5.16
C GLN A 153 0.22 -7.95 -5.82
N LYS A 154 0.30 -7.65 -7.13
CA LYS A 154 -0.85 -7.12 -7.88
C LYS A 154 -2.00 -8.11 -7.96
N VAL A 155 -1.71 -9.40 -8.22
CA VAL A 155 -2.76 -10.45 -8.25
C VAL A 155 -3.46 -10.54 -6.90
N VAL A 156 -2.72 -10.57 -5.79
CA VAL A 156 -3.27 -10.57 -4.43
C VAL A 156 -4.09 -9.30 -4.18
N GLY A 157 -3.59 -8.13 -4.57
CA GLY A 157 -4.28 -6.85 -4.45
C GLY A 157 -5.62 -6.84 -5.19
N TYR A 158 -5.62 -7.20 -6.46
CA TYR A 158 -6.83 -7.20 -7.28
C TYR A 158 -7.84 -8.29 -6.87
N ALA A 159 -7.41 -9.39 -6.24
CA ALA A 159 -8.33 -10.34 -5.63
C ALA A 159 -9.16 -9.66 -4.52
N GLY A 160 -8.54 -8.82 -3.68
CA GLY A 160 -9.25 -8.01 -2.68
C GLY A 160 -10.22 -7.01 -3.31
N THR A 161 -9.81 -6.35 -4.41
CA THR A 161 -10.68 -5.45 -5.18
C THR A 161 -11.91 -6.18 -5.70
N GLY A 162 -11.73 -7.40 -6.26
CA GLY A 162 -12.84 -8.23 -6.72
C GLY A 162 -13.80 -8.62 -5.60
N LEU A 163 -13.28 -8.97 -4.42
CA LEU A 163 -14.12 -9.26 -3.24
C LEU A 163 -14.95 -8.04 -2.83
N MET A 164 -14.36 -6.84 -2.80
CA MET A 164 -15.11 -5.62 -2.46
C MET A 164 -16.10 -5.21 -3.55
N LEU A 165 -15.83 -5.48 -4.82
CA LEU A 165 -16.80 -5.25 -5.90
C LEU A 165 -18.05 -6.14 -5.73
N VAL A 166 -17.85 -7.41 -5.35
CA VAL A 166 -18.97 -8.31 -5.02
C VAL A 166 -19.69 -7.79 -3.77
N ALA A 167 -18.97 -7.38 -2.72
CA ALA A 167 -19.57 -6.81 -1.52
C ALA A 167 -20.42 -5.57 -1.84
N ILE A 168 -19.94 -4.65 -2.68
CA ILE A 168 -20.70 -3.48 -3.13
C ILE A 168 -22.00 -3.92 -3.80
N SER A 169 -21.94 -4.91 -4.71
CA SER A 169 -23.11 -5.35 -5.47
C SER A 169 -24.19 -6.02 -4.61
N VAL A 170 -23.78 -6.68 -3.52
CA VAL A 170 -24.68 -7.42 -2.61
C VAL A 170 -25.18 -6.53 -1.47
N MET A 171 -24.30 -5.70 -0.90
CA MET A 171 -24.61 -4.95 0.33
C MET A 171 -25.19 -3.56 0.08
N VAL A 172 -25.00 -2.98 -1.12
CA VAL A 172 -25.54 -1.65 -1.43
C VAL A 172 -26.88 -1.79 -2.15
N PRO A 173 -28.01 -1.50 -1.48
CA PRO A 173 -29.32 -1.54 -2.10
C PRO A 173 -29.45 -0.47 -3.20
N LYS A 174 -30.24 -0.78 -4.23
CA LYS A 174 -30.49 0.12 -5.37
C LYS A 174 -31.59 1.14 -5.04
N VAL A 175 -31.36 1.95 -4.01
CA VAL A 175 -32.23 3.05 -3.58
C VAL A 175 -31.48 4.38 -3.68
N GLU A 176 -32.21 5.50 -3.68
CA GLU A 176 -31.57 6.83 -3.83
C GLU A 176 -30.55 7.14 -2.73
N ARG A 177 -30.84 6.73 -1.48
CA ARG A 177 -29.96 6.94 -0.31
C ARG A 177 -29.76 5.65 0.45
N PRO A 178 -28.87 4.77 -0.03
CA PRO A 178 -28.56 3.53 0.67
C PRO A 178 -27.72 3.78 1.91
N ASP A 179 -27.88 2.91 2.92
CA ASP A 179 -26.97 2.87 4.04
C ASP A 179 -25.66 2.17 3.63
N TYR A 180 -24.58 2.92 3.59
CA TYR A 180 -23.26 2.42 3.23
C TYR A 180 -22.46 1.90 4.45
N LEU A 181 -22.97 2.09 5.67
CA LEU A 181 -22.23 1.77 6.91
C LEU A 181 -21.78 0.30 6.97
N PRO A 182 -22.61 -0.71 6.64
CA PRO A 182 -22.17 -2.10 6.68
C PRO A 182 -21.00 -2.39 5.74
N LEU A 183 -20.98 -1.78 4.54
CA LEU A 183 -19.91 -1.92 3.57
C LEU A 183 -18.60 -1.30 4.07
N PHE A 184 -18.65 -0.10 4.66
CA PHE A 184 -17.47 0.58 5.18
C PHE A 184 -16.91 -0.09 6.44
N ILE A 185 -17.76 -0.68 7.27
CA ILE A 185 -17.33 -1.53 8.40
C ILE A 185 -16.61 -2.77 7.85
N LEU A 186 -17.20 -3.46 6.87
CA LEU A 186 -16.57 -4.62 6.23
C LEU A 186 -15.20 -4.26 5.66
N GLN A 187 -15.07 -3.11 4.97
CA GLN A 187 -13.81 -2.63 4.43
C GLN A 187 -12.79 -2.34 5.54
N GLY A 188 -13.19 -1.71 6.64
CA GLY A 188 -12.32 -1.47 7.80
C GLY A 188 -11.83 -2.79 8.44
N VAL A 189 -12.74 -3.73 8.65
CA VAL A 189 -12.40 -5.07 9.16
C VAL A 189 -11.45 -5.81 8.20
N PHE A 190 -11.67 -5.68 6.90
CA PHE A 190 -10.82 -6.32 5.88
C PHE A 190 -9.39 -5.75 5.90
N ILE A 191 -9.23 -4.43 6.00
CA ILE A 191 -7.91 -3.78 6.17
C ILE A 191 -7.23 -4.28 7.44
N LEU A 192 -7.95 -4.29 8.57
CA LEU A 192 -7.40 -4.71 9.85
C LEU A 192 -7.00 -6.19 9.84
N ALA A 193 -7.86 -7.06 9.31
CA ALA A 193 -7.57 -8.49 9.20
C ALA A 193 -6.32 -8.75 8.35
N ALA A 194 -6.20 -8.09 7.19
CA ALA A 194 -5.03 -8.18 6.34
C ALA A 194 -3.75 -7.74 7.06
N ALA A 195 -3.81 -6.64 7.82
CA ALA A 195 -2.69 -6.13 8.60
C ALA A 195 -2.32 -7.06 9.77
N VAL A 196 -3.30 -7.62 10.47
CA VAL A 196 -3.08 -8.57 11.57
C VAL A 196 -2.43 -9.86 11.05
N VAL A 197 -2.94 -10.44 9.97
CA VAL A 197 -2.34 -11.63 9.35
C VAL A 197 -0.90 -11.33 8.91
N TYR A 198 -0.65 -10.18 8.27
CA TYR A 198 0.70 -9.73 7.95
C TYR A 198 1.59 -9.68 9.19
N GLY A 199 1.16 -9.00 10.25
CA GLY A 199 1.95 -8.82 11.49
C GLY A 199 2.26 -10.13 12.22
N LEU A 200 1.37 -11.13 12.13
CA LEU A 200 1.56 -12.43 12.77
C LEU A 200 2.50 -13.34 11.98
N PHE A 201 2.42 -13.32 10.66
CA PHE A 201 3.12 -14.30 9.81
C PHE A 201 4.37 -13.72 9.11
N VAL A 202 4.48 -12.41 8.94
CA VAL A 202 5.59 -11.77 8.24
C VAL A 202 6.56 -11.15 9.23
N ARG A 203 7.74 -11.74 9.36
CA ARG A 203 8.86 -11.18 10.13
C ARG A 203 9.83 -10.51 9.15
N GLU A 204 9.62 -9.21 8.88
CA GLU A 204 10.39 -8.41 7.93
C GLU A 204 11.92 -8.60 8.10
N PRO A 205 12.53 -8.47 9.30
CA PRO A 205 13.99 -8.59 9.42
C PRO A 205 14.53 -9.96 8.99
N GLY A 206 13.82 -11.05 9.33
CA GLY A 206 14.23 -12.40 8.96
C GLY A 206 14.09 -12.67 7.45
N LEU A 207 13.09 -12.07 6.80
CA LEU A 207 12.91 -12.21 5.35
C LEU A 207 13.95 -11.39 4.58
N VAL A 208 14.30 -10.19 5.05
CA VAL A 208 15.36 -9.35 4.47
C VAL A 208 16.71 -10.06 4.58
N GLN A 209 17.02 -10.69 5.72
CA GLN A 209 18.25 -11.46 5.85
C GLN A 209 18.30 -12.64 4.86
N LYS A 210 17.22 -13.42 4.75
CA LYS A 210 17.13 -14.49 3.75
C LYS A 210 17.24 -13.98 2.31
N MET A 211 16.73 -12.79 2.02
CA MET A 211 16.89 -12.16 0.72
C MET A 211 18.35 -11.86 0.43
N ARG A 212 19.10 -11.27 1.39
CA ARG A 212 20.53 -10.98 1.25
C ARG A 212 21.34 -12.24 1.03
N GLU A 213 21.11 -13.29 1.81
CA GLU A 213 21.78 -14.61 1.64
C GLU A 213 21.54 -15.15 0.22
N LYS A 214 20.30 -15.11 -0.28
CA LYS A 214 19.97 -15.53 -1.65
C LYS A 214 20.62 -14.66 -2.72
N SER A 215 20.70 -13.35 -2.53
CA SER A 215 21.35 -12.44 -3.47
C SER A 215 22.84 -12.74 -3.58
N LEU A 216 23.50 -12.99 -2.45
CA LEU A 216 24.92 -13.41 -2.43
C LEU A 216 25.13 -14.75 -3.12
N GLU A 217 24.23 -15.75 -2.93
CA GLU A 217 24.28 -17.04 -3.65
C GLU A 217 24.12 -16.88 -5.17
N MET A 218 23.44 -15.81 -5.62
CA MET A 218 23.29 -15.45 -7.04
C MET A 218 24.44 -14.58 -7.57
N GLY A 219 25.43 -14.25 -6.72
CA GLY A 219 26.55 -13.38 -7.08
C GLY A 219 26.17 -11.89 -7.17
N ILE A 220 25.11 -11.48 -6.47
CA ILE A 220 24.60 -10.11 -6.45
C ILE A 220 24.86 -9.54 -5.06
N ASP A 221 25.68 -8.51 -4.95
CA ASP A 221 25.85 -7.73 -3.73
C ASP A 221 24.87 -6.54 -3.76
N GLU A 222 23.75 -6.69 -3.06
CA GLU A 222 22.70 -5.66 -2.98
C GLU A 222 23.22 -4.38 -2.30
N ASP A 223 24.14 -4.51 -1.33
CA ASP A 223 24.67 -3.35 -0.60
C ASP A 223 25.65 -2.53 -1.46
N GLU A 224 26.37 -3.14 -2.39
CA GLU A 224 27.24 -2.46 -3.34
C GLU A 224 26.42 -1.70 -4.40
N ILE A 225 25.37 -2.33 -4.90
CA ILE A 225 24.48 -1.73 -5.91
C ILE A 225 23.66 -0.58 -5.32
N ASP A 226 23.20 -0.69 -4.06
CA ASP A 226 22.47 0.39 -3.39
C ASP A 226 23.35 1.61 -3.11
N LYS A 227 24.67 1.45 -2.97
CA LYS A 227 25.64 2.56 -2.89
C LYS A 227 25.83 3.26 -4.23
N ASP A 228 25.84 2.50 -5.32
CA ASP A 228 26.06 3.03 -6.68
C ASP A 228 24.81 3.79 -7.19
N ASP A 229 23.61 3.34 -6.78
CA ASP A 229 22.33 4.00 -7.09
C ASP A 229 22.01 5.19 -6.15
N SER A 230 22.87 5.50 -5.16
CA SER A 230 22.66 6.64 -4.26
C SER A 230 22.90 7.97 -4.98
N PRO A 231 22.09 9.04 -4.73
CA PRO A 231 22.25 10.34 -5.39
C PRO A 231 23.62 11.01 -5.20
N GLU A 232 24.39 10.55 -4.19
CA GLU A 232 25.75 11.06 -3.92
C GLU A 232 26.80 10.46 -4.88
N ALA A 233 26.56 9.30 -5.49
CA ALA A 233 27.47 8.68 -6.45
C ALA A 233 27.36 9.32 -7.87
N GLY A 234 26.20 9.83 -8.24
CA GLY A 234 25.95 10.50 -9.53
C GLY A 234 26.65 11.85 -9.71
N GLY A 235 27.27 12.40 -8.65
CA GLY A 235 28.00 13.68 -8.70
C GLY A 235 29.48 13.57 -9.11
N LYS A 236 29.99 12.37 -9.35
CA LYS A 236 31.40 12.14 -9.72
C LYS A 236 31.60 11.54 -11.12
N GLU A 237 30.68 11.81 -12.05
CA GLU A 237 30.92 11.42 -13.44
C GLU A 237 31.89 12.44 -14.08
N LYS A 238 33.07 11.95 -14.27
CA LYS A 238 34.25 12.45 -14.95
C LYS A 238 33.92 13.45 -16.08
N VAL A 239 34.29 14.69 -15.83
CA VAL A 239 34.76 15.57 -16.89
C VAL A 239 36.05 14.94 -17.42
N THR A 240 35.93 14.03 -18.36
CA THR A 240 37.06 13.56 -19.15
C THR A 240 37.26 14.57 -20.25
N ASP A 241 38.25 15.42 -20.02
CA ASP A 241 39.00 16.23 -20.96
C ASP A 241 38.99 15.59 -22.37
N ARG A 242 38.33 16.25 -23.32
CA ARG A 242 38.55 16.12 -24.75
C ARG A 242 39.13 17.43 -25.26
N SER A 243 40.39 17.63 -24.92
CA SER A 243 41.29 18.47 -25.71
C SER A 243 42.24 17.54 -26.45
N LEU A 244 42.03 17.35 -27.73
CA LEU A 244 42.99 17.39 -28.82
C LEU A 244 42.26 16.93 -30.12
#